data_e2de0ff30db479fa65fc10477102dea6
#
_entry.id   e2de0ff30db479fa65fc10477102dea6
#
_cell.length_a   1.000
_cell.length_b   1.000
_cell.length_c   1.000
_cell.angle_alpha   90.00
_cell.angle_beta   90.00
_cell.angle_gamma   90.00
#
_symmetry.space_group_name_H-M   'P 1'
#
loop_
_entity.id
_entity.type
_entity.pdbx_description
1 polymer ?
#
loop_
_entity_poly.entity_id
_entity_poly.type
_entity_poly.pdbx_seq_one_letter_code
_entity_poly.pdbx_strand_id
1 'polypeptide(L)'
;MAQRDEDDWLRPEPSPWPARLLALAVALLVTGPALWPGFVLLRDMVFVPRQDLDLDSLGLGGTLPRAVPIDSVMGLLTAVVPGQLVQKAVLLALVFTAVLGAARLVPGDGDGRRGIAGPVAGLVYGWSPYLAERLLMGHWTLLLAYSALPWIARAAIGLRAGRPRALARLVLVCAPAALTPTGALLALGVVVALAGRARAALAGSAVVVLALPWIVAGALHPGGGASDPAGVAAFAARAEGWGGPLLSLLGTGGVWNAGAVPSSRTSALMPLVTLLLVALAAVGWARRSALRGPGLPLLVLGGVGLVLALAGTVPGLRDLLEMAVRAVPGAGLLRDGQKWIAWEALPLAVGAGLGTRRLVALVRDRGAVPALGGALAGAAVLLPLIATPDLIWGVGGRLQPVAYPADWQRVREALAGETGPGDVLVLPFGTYRAFDWNDDRPQQDPAARWLGRLAVADDDLVVGGVTVAGEDVRARTVAAATDDPAALARLGIGWVLVERGTVGPPVPEAVTALPLVVAGQDLELHRVPDAEPAPSASPGRVIAVVLAHAWALGTVVGALLWITTLPSTVTLRRRPLRKRVPE
;
A
#
# COMPACT_ATOMS: atom_id res chain seq x y z
N MET A 1 12.97 -28.15 20.80
CA MET A 1 13.44 -27.91 19.43
C MET A 1 12.65 -26.78 18.78
N ALA A 2 11.33 -26.79 18.74
CA ALA A 2 10.50 -25.73 18.14
C ALA A 2 10.75 -24.31 18.69
N GLN A 3 10.97 -24.17 19.99
CA GLN A 3 11.23 -22.88 20.64
C GLN A 3 12.60 -22.27 20.26
N ARG A 4 13.60 -23.11 19.98
CA ARG A 4 14.91 -22.65 19.47
C ARG A 4 14.81 -22.09 18.07
N ASP A 5 14.02 -22.75 17.19
CA ASP A 5 13.84 -22.31 15.82
C ASP A 5 13.15 -20.93 15.75
N GLU A 6 12.18 -20.64 16.65
CA GLU A 6 11.52 -19.34 16.76
C GLU A 6 12.45 -18.25 17.32
N ASP A 7 13.30 -18.62 18.28
CA ASP A 7 14.25 -17.69 18.90
C ASP A 7 15.26 -17.13 17.89
N ASP A 8 15.72 -17.94 16.92
CA ASP A 8 16.67 -17.48 15.89
C ASP A 8 16.07 -16.37 15.00
N TRP A 9 14.75 -16.38 14.76
CA TRP A 9 14.07 -15.33 14.02
C TRP A 9 13.88 -14.03 14.84
N LEU A 10 13.88 -14.13 16.15
CA LEU A 10 13.57 -13.02 17.06
C LEU A 10 14.79 -12.41 17.73
N ARG A 11 15.96 -13.07 17.68
CA ARG A 11 17.17 -12.57 18.34
C ARG A 11 17.51 -11.15 17.87
N PRO A 12 17.79 -10.24 18.82
CA PRO A 12 18.28 -8.93 18.47
C PRO A 12 19.68 -9.04 17.85
N GLU A 13 19.98 -8.18 16.90
CA GLU A 13 21.32 -8.08 16.34
C GLU A 13 22.21 -7.29 17.30
N PRO A 14 23.45 -7.75 17.56
CA PRO A 14 24.37 -7.08 18.48
C PRO A 14 24.67 -5.62 18.11
N SER A 15 24.75 -5.34 16.80
CA SER A 15 24.92 -3.98 16.28
C SER A 15 23.86 -3.68 15.22
N PRO A 16 22.84 -2.89 15.54
CA PRO A 16 21.78 -2.54 14.60
C PRO A 16 22.16 -1.44 13.57
N TRP A 17 23.29 -0.76 13.78
CA TRP A 17 23.68 0.42 13.01
C TRP A 17 23.93 0.15 11.52
N PRO A 18 24.66 -0.93 11.11
CA PRO A 18 24.89 -1.17 9.68
C PRO A 18 23.60 -1.33 8.87
N ALA A 19 22.61 -2.05 9.41
CA ALA A 19 21.32 -2.21 8.77
C ALA A 19 20.52 -0.90 8.71
N ARG A 20 20.63 -0.04 9.74
CA ARG A 20 19.98 1.27 9.77
C ARG A 20 20.60 2.23 8.75
N LEU A 21 21.95 2.24 8.66
CA LEU A 21 22.66 3.08 7.70
C LEU A 21 22.35 2.66 6.27
N LEU A 22 22.33 1.34 5.99
CA LEU A 22 21.92 0.83 4.68
C LEU A 22 20.49 1.26 4.35
N ALA A 23 19.54 1.09 5.28
CA ALA A 23 18.15 1.46 5.06
C ALA A 23 17.99 2.96 4.80
N LEU A 24 18.73 3.81 5.52
CA LEU A 24 18.72 5.26 5.31
C LEU A 24 19.33 5.63 3.95
N ALA A 25 20.47 5.03 3.60
CA ALA A 25 21.12 5.28 2.31
C ALA A 25 20.20 4.90 1.14
N VAL A 26 19.59 3.71 1.20
CA VAL A 26 18.62 3.27 0.17
C VAL A 26 17.42 4.20 0.11
N ALA A 27 16.86 4.59 1.27
CA ALA A 27 15.72 5.50 1.31
C ALA A 27 16.05 6.86 0.65
N LEU A 28 17.21 7.44 0.96
CA LEU A 28 17.65 8.69 0.37
C LEU A 28 17.96 8.56 -1.14
N LEU A 29 18.56 7.45 -1.56
CA LEU A 29 18.84 7.20 -2.97
C LEU A 29 17.55 7.05 -3.79
N VAL A 30 16.54 6.39 -3.24
CA VAL A 30 15.25 6.18 -3.92
C VAL A 30 14.41 7.45 -3.92
N THR A 31 14.32 8.16 -2.81
CA THR A 31 13.39 9.29 -2.66
C THR A 31 14.03 10.66 -2.85
N GLY A 32 15.33 10.75 -3.14
CA GLY A 32 16.08 12.01 -3.17
C GLY A 32 15.38 13.18 -3.85
N PRO A 33 14.97 13.09 -5.14
CA PRO A 33 14.27 14.18 -5.83
C PRO A 33 12.93 14.53 -5.17
N ALA A 34 12.20 13.54 -4.67
CA ALA A 34 10.91 13.76 -4.01
C ALA A 34 11.00 14.60 -2.72
N LEU A 35 12.22 14.77 -2.17
CA LEU A 35 12.44 15.58 -0.97
C LEU A 35 12.55 17.09 -1.27
N TRP A 36 12.61 17.49 -2.53
CA TRP A 36 12.64 18.90 -2.93
C TRP A 36 11.27 19.57 -2.67
N PRO A 37 11.21 20.93 -2.63
CA PRO A 37 9.95 21.66 -2.44
C PRO A 37 8.89 21.28 -3.47
N GLY A 38 7.62 21.21 -3.04
CA GLY A 38 6.50 20.81 -3.87
C GLY A 38 5.94 19.43 -3.52
N PHE A 39 5.01 18.93 -4.32
CA PHE A 39 4.29 17.68 -4.14
C PHE A 39 4.62 16.74 -5.31
N VAL A 40 4.94 15.48 -5.03
CA VAL A 40 4.98 14.45 -6.05
C VAL A 40 3.55 14.03 -6.36
N LEU A 41 3.09 14.39 -7.54
CA LEU A 41 1.75 14.08 -8.03
C LEU A 41 1.86 13.13 -9.23
N LEU A 42 1.51 11.88 -9.01
CA LEU A 42 1.62 10.84 -10.02
C LEU A 42 0.59 9.74 -9.77
N ARG A 43 -0.34 9.56 -10.69
CA ARG A 43 -1.44 8.59 -10.58
C ARG A 43 -2.15 8.68 -9.23
N ASP A 44 -2.16 7.63 -8.42
CA ASP A 44 -2.87 7.61 -7.12
C ASP A 44 -2.12 8.37 -6.01
N MET A 45 -0.91 8.86 -6.29
CA MET A 45 -0.16 9.68 -5.32
C MET A 45 -0.57 11.14 -5.41
N VAL A 46 -1.62 11.49 -4.68
CA VAL A 46 -2.10 12.85 -4.55
C VAL A 46 -2.09 13.26 -3.09
N PHE A 47 -1.29 14.26 -2.77
CA PHE A 47 -1.23 14.92 -1.47
C PHE A 47 -1.55 16.41 -1.67
N VAL A 48 -2.20 17.00 -0.69
CA VAL A 48 -2.58 18.42 -0.68
C VAL A 48 -1.96 19.13 0.52
N PRO A 49 -1.82 20.47 0.51
CA PRO A 49 -1.22 21.21 1.63
C PRO A 49 -1.91 20.95 2.96
N ARG A 50 -3.24 20.91 2.94
CA ARG A 50 -4.09 20.60 4.08
C ARG A 50 -5.34 19.90 3.59
N GLN A 51 -5.56 18.69 4.07
CA GLN A 51 -6.79 17.95 3.88
C GLN A 51 -7.72 18.17 5.08
N ASP A 52 -9.00 18.35 4.83
CA ASP A 52 -9.96 18.52 5.92
C ASP A 52 -10.44 17.15 6.44
N LEU A 53 -10.78 17.12 7.73
CA LEU A 53 -11.48 15.99 8.32
C LEU A 53 -12.98 16.24 8.14
N ASP A 54 -13.55 15.67 7.10
CA ASP A 54 -14.94 15.83 6.70
C ASP A 54 -15.71 14.50 6.75
N LEU A 55 -16.98 14.54 6.39
CA LEU A 55 -17.86 13.36 6.42
C LEU A 55 -17.42 12.30 5.38
N ASP A 56 -16.85 12.74 4.24
CA ASP A 56 -16.40 11.82 3.20
C ASP A 56 -15.16 11.03 3.63
N SER A 57 -14.20 11.71 4.26
CA SER A 57 -12.99 11.09 4.83
C SER A 57 -13.32 10.05 5.92
N LEU A 58 -14.44 10.21 6.62
CA LEU A 58 -14.97 9.25 7.59
C LEU A 58 -15.80 8.13 6.93
N GLY A 59 -16.11 8.23 5.65
CA GLY A 59 -16.97 7.28 4.93
C GLY A 59 -18.45 7.52 5.16
N LEU A 60 -18.84 8.74 5.53
CA LEU A 60 -20.23 9.17 5.74
C LEU A 60 -20.78 10.03 4.59
N GLY A 61 -19.92 10.38 3.63
CA GLY A 61 -20.30 11.12 2.44
C GLY A 61 -21.16 10.33 1.45
N GLY A 62 -21.51 10.97 0.35
CA GLY A 62 -22.32 10.41 -0.71
C GLY A 62 -21.54 9.59 -1.75
N THR A 63 -20.23 9.72 -1.81
CA THR A 63 -19.35 8.96 -2.71
C THR A 63 -18.90 7.65 -2.08
N LEU A 64 -18.41 6.71 -2.92
CA LEU A 64 -17.94 5.42 -2.43
C LEU A 64 -16.72 5.57 -1.50
N PRO A 65 -16.73 4.99 -0.27
CA PRO A 65 -15.68 5.22 0.74
C PRO A 65 -14.38 4.45 0.44
N ARG A 66 -13.69 4.78 -0.65
CA ARG A 66 -12.48 4.09 -1.10
C ARG A 66 -11.23 4.39 -0.27
N ALA A 67 -11.18 5.59 0.32
CA ALA A 67 -10.03 6.10 1.05
C ALA A 67 -10.25 6.19 2.57
N VAL A 68 -11.16 5.38 3.13
CA VAL A 68 -11.44 5.29 4.56
C VAL A 68 -10.57 4.19 5.18
N PRO A 69 -9.93 4.41 6.33
CA PRO A 69 -9.80 5.66 7.10
C PRO A 69 -8.55 6.50 6.74
N ILE A 70 -7.85 6.19 5.63
CA ILE A 70 -6.57 6.85 5.33
C ILE A 70 -6.74 8.38 5.16
N ASP A 71 -7.83 8.83 4.53
CA ASP A 71 -8.07 10.26 4.35
C ASP A 71 -8.41 10.96 5.68
N SER A 72 -9.08 10.30 6.64
CA SER A 72 -9.26 10.80 8.00
C SER A 72 -7.91 10.97 8.72
N VAL A 73 -7.00 10.00 8.59
CA VAL A 73 -5.66 10.07 9.16
C VAL A 73 -4.87 11.21 8.54
N MET A 74 -4.98 11.39 7.21
CA MET A 74 -4.32 12.49 6.50
C MET A 74 -4.90 13.85 6.93
N GLY A 75 -6.22 13.96 7.11
CA GLY A 75 -6.87 15.16 7.64
C GLY A 75 -6.31 15.56 9.01
N LEU A 76 -6.20 14.59 9.93
CA LEU A 76 -5.61 14.84 11.25
C LEU A 76 -4.13 15.21 11.20
N LEU A 77 -3.33 14.54 10.37
CA LEU A 77 -1.91 14.83 10.24
C LEU A 77 -1.66 16.20 9.61
N THR A 78 -2.39 16.53 8.53
CA THR A 78 -2.20 17.78 7.80
C THR A 78 -2.82 19.00 8.52
N ALA A 79 -3.65 18.77 9.52
CA ALA A 79 -4.08 19.84 10.43
C ALA A 79 -2.93 20.40 11.28
N VAL A 80 -1.88 19.61 11.54
CA VAL A 80 -0.74 19.97 12.40
C VAL A 80 0.55 20.14 11.61
N VAL A 81 0.78 19.29 10.59
CA VAL A 81 2.00 19.27 9.78
C VAL A 81 1.66 19.55 8.32
N PRO A 82 2.33 20.49 7.64
CA PRO A 82 2.08 20.73 6.21
C PRO A 82 2.12 19.44 5.38
N GLY A 83 1.11 19.23 4.51
CA GLY A 83 0.97 18.01 3.74
C GLY A 83 2.19 17.65 2.89
N GLN A 84 2.92 18.66 2.42
CA GLN A 84 4.20 18.48 1.74
C GLN A 84 5.24 17.75 2.61
N LEU A 85 5.33 18.09 3.89
CA LEU A 85 6.27 17.45 4.82
C LEU A 85 5.78 16.04 5.18
N VAL A 86 4.46 15.86 5.32
CA VAL A 86 3.86 14.53 5.54
C VAL A 86 4.19 13.59 4.38
N GLN A 87 4.03 14.04 3.11
CA GLN A 87 4.38 13.23 1.94
C GLN A 87 5.85 12.79 1.96
N LYS A 88 6.77 13.73 2.19
CA LYS A 88 8.21 13.44 2.23
C LYS A 88 8.57 12.46 3.33
N ALA A 89 8.01 12.67 4.53
CA ALA A 89 8.22 11.76 5.66
C ALA A 89 7.69 10.36 5.36
N VAL A 90 6.50 10.25 4.76
CA VAL A 90 5.89 8.98 4.37
C VAL A 90 6.77 8.27 3.34
N LEU A 91 7.16 8.93 2.24
CA LEU A 91 7.96 8.31 1.18
C LEU A 91 9.31 7.81 1.71
N LEU A 92 10.00 8.62 2.53
CA LEU A 92 11.26 8.23 3.14
C LEU A 92 11.07 7.04 4.10
N ALA A 93 10.03 7.10 4.95
CA ALA A 93 9.73 6.05 5.92
C ALA A 93 9.37 4.71 5.26
N LEU A 94 8.63 4.73 4.14
CA LEU A 94 8.25 3.51 3.40
C LEU A 94 9.48 2.70 2.98
N VAL A 95 10.44 3.35 2.33
CA VAL A 95 11.65 2.67 1.85
C VAL A 95 12.53 2.25 3.03
N PHE A 96 12.76 3.16 3.99
CA PHE A 96 13.56 2.88 5.18
C PHE A 96 13.04 1.66 5.95
N THR A 97 11.72 1.63 6.22
CA THR A 97 11.12 0.55 7.02
C THR A 97 11.06 -0.77 6.26
N ALA A 98 10.88 -0.75 4.93
CA ALA A 98 10.93 -1.94 4.09
C ALA A 98 12.31 -2.61 4.14
N VAL A 99 13.37 -1.85 3.86
CA VAL A 99 14.77 -2.35 3.89
C VAL A 99 15.14 -2.86 5.29
N LEU A 100 14.92 -2.05 6.31
CA LEU A 100 15.28 -2.39 7.68
C LEU A 100 14.49 -3.59 8.20
N GLY A 101 13.20 -3.66 7.89
CA GLY A 101 12.31 -4.74 8.30
C GLY A 101 12.73 -6.09 7.71
N ALA A 102 12.98 -6.14 6.41
CA ALA A 102 13.43 -7.35 5.72
C ALA A 102 14.83 -7.79 6.18
N ALA A 103 15.75 -6.85 6.36
CA ALA A 103 17.07 -7.15 6.93
C ALA A 103 16.98 -7.81 8.32
N ARG A 104 15.99 -7.41 9.12
CA ARG A 104 15.74 -7.95 10.46
C ARG A 104 14.89 -9.21 10.48
N LEU A 105 14.21 -9.54 9.40
CA LEU A 105 13.38 -10.74 9.31
C LEU A 105 14.24 -12.00 9.10
N VAL A 106 15.44 -11.90 8.53
CA VAL A 106 16.35 -13.05 8.36
C VAL A 106 16.73 -13.63 9.73
N PRO A 107 16.62 -14.95 9.95
CA PRO A 107 17.06 -15.57 11.19
C PRO A 107 18.57 -15.37 11.40
N GLY A 108 18.94 -15.00 12.63
CA GLY A 108 20.35 -14.88 13.03
C GLY A 108 21.05 -16.23 13.10
N ASP A 109 22.39 -16.21 13.14
CA ASP A 109 23.20 -17.36 13.53
C ASP A 109 23.14 -17.60 15.05
N GLY A 110 23.92 -18.57 15.55
CA GLY A 110 23.95 -18.91 16.98
C GLY A 110 24.25 -17.72 17.90
N ASP A 111 25.02 -16.74 17.41
CA ASP A 111 25.37 -15.50 18.12
C ASP A 111 24.39 -14.35 17.85
N GLY A 112 23.31 -14.58 17.11
CA GLY A 112 22.32 -13.57 16.72
C GLY A 112 22.76 -12.67 15.59
N ARG A 113 23.94 -12.91 14.99
CA ARG A 113 24.43 -12.12 13.85
C ARG A 113 23.73 -12.55 12.57
N ARG A 114 23.34 -11.59 11.76
CA ARG A 114 22.79 -11.82 10.41
C ARG A 114 23.88 -11.74 9.34
N GLY A 115 25.00 -11.10 9.67
CA GLY A 115 26.12 -10.90 8.74
C GLY A 115 25.63 -10.28 7.43
N ILE A 116 26.10 -10.79 6.28
CA ILE A 116 25.69 -10.34 4.95
C ILE A 116 24.23 -10.69 4.59
N ALA A 117 23.63 -11.67 5.27
CA ALA A 117 22.28 -12.12 4.95
C ALA A 117 21.22 -11.04 5.20
N GLY A 118 21.37 -10.25 6.27
CA GLY A 118 20.48 -9.13 6.56
C GLY A 118 20.51 -8.05 5.46
N PRO A 119 21.68 -7.46 5.16
CA PRO A 119 21.82 -6.49 4.07
C PRO A 119 21.25 -6.96 2.73
N VAL A 120 21.55 -8.19 2.30
CA VAL A 120 21.04 -8.74 1.04
C VAL A 120 19.52 -8.85 1.07
N ALA A 121 18.93 -9.37 2.14
CA ALA A 121 17.46 -9.45 2.28
C ALA A 121 16.82 -8.05 2.28
N GLY A 122 17.43 -7.10 2.97
CA GLY A 122 16.99 -5.70 2.97
C GLY A 122 16.97 -5.09 1.57
N LEU A 123 18.02 -5.32 0.79
CA LEU A 123 18.11 -4.83 -0.60
C LEU A 123 17.11 -5.54 -1.51
N VAL A 124 17.02 -6.87 -1.46
CA VAL A 124 16.07 -7.62 -2.30
C VAL A 124 14.62 -7.16 -2.05
N TYR A 125 14.26 -6.83 -0.82
CA TYR A 125 12.93 -6.37 -0.48
C TYR A 125 12.73 -4.88 -0.79
N GLY A 126 13.62 -4.03 -0.32
CA GLY A 126 13.48 -2.57 -0.40
C GLY A 126 14.07 -1.94 -1.65
N TRP A 127 14.78 -2.70 -2.51
CA TRP A 127 15.22 -2.30 -3.83
C TRP A 127 14.68 -3.31 -4.85
N SER A 128 13.39 -3.29 -5.08
CA SER A 128 12.67 -4.30 -5.86
C SER A 128 11.81 -3.68 -6.95
N PRO A 129 11.52 -4.42 -8.02
CA PRO A 129 10.54 -4.03 -9.02
C PRO A 129 9.18 -3.69 -8.39
N TYR A 130 8.72 -4.46 -7.39
CA TYR A 130 7.47 -4.17 -6.68
C TYR A 130 7.44 -2.74 -6.12
N LEU A 131 8.50 -2.33 -5.42
CA LEU A 131 8.59 -0.98 -4.87
C LEU A 131 8.58 0.08 -5.99
N ALA A 132 9.38 -0.12 -7.06
CA ALA A 132 9.47 0.80 -8.17
C ALA A 132 8.11 0.99 -8.87
N GLU A 133 7.47 -0.11 -9.24
CA GLU A 133 6.20 -0.11 -9.96
C GLU A 133 5.07 0.50 -9.11
N ARG A 134 5.00 0.17 -7.82
CA ARG A 134 3.99 0.73 -6.93
C ARG A 134 4.23 2.20 -6.59
N LEU A 135 5.48 2.68 -6.57
CA LEU A 135 5.78 4.11 -6.51
C LEU A 135 5.32 4.82 -7.80
N LEU A 136 5.59 4.23 -8.97
CA LEU A 136 5.15 4.78 -10.25
C LEU A 136 3.63 4.73 -10.44
N MET A 137 2.95 3.78 -9.83
CA MET A 137 1.48 3.74 -9.76
C MET A 137 0.91 4.76 -8.76
N GLY A 138 1.75 5.37 -7.95
CA GLY A 138 1.28 6.24 -6.87
C GLY A 138 0.66 5.50 -5.68
N HIS A 139 0.80 4.19 -5.61
CA HIS A 139 0.17 3.31 -4.60
C HIS A 139 0.89 3.38 -3.24
N TRP A 140 1.16 4.59 -2.75
CA TRP A 140 1.85 4.82 -1.47
C TRP A 140 1.13 4.17 -0.29
N THR A 141 -0.20 4.11 -0.32
CA THR A 141 -1.01 3.47 0.72
C THR A 141 -0.83 1.95 0.75
N LEU A 142 -0.71 1.29 -0.41
CA LEU A 142 -0.35 -0.11 -0.50
C LEU A 142 1.08 -0.35 -0.01
N LEU A 143 1.99 0.58 -0.30
CA LEU A 143 3.38 0.51 0.17
C LEU A 143 3.51 0.69 1.68
N LEU A 144 2.56 1.36 2.37
CA LEU A 144 2.49 1.33 3.85
C LEU A 144 2.35 -0.10 4.37
N ALA A 145 1.46 -0.88 3.76
CA ALA A 145 1.32 -2.29 4.11
C ALA A 145 2.57 -3.09 3.76
N TYR A 146 3.07 -2.95 2.52
CA TYR A 146 4.29 -3.64 2.07
C TYR A 146 5.45 -3.41 3.04
N SER A 147 5.74 -2.17 3.37
CA SER A 147 6.83 -1.81 4.29
C SER A 147 6.63 -2.35 5.72
N ALA A 148 5.37 -2.54 6.14
CA ALA A 148 5.02 -3.10 7.43
C ALA A 148 5.10 -4.65 7.47
N LEU A 149 4.94 -5.37 6.33
CA LEU A 149 4.86 -6.84 6.33
C LEU A 149 6.04 -7.54 7.03
N PRO A 150 7.32 -7.16 6.86
CA PRO A 150 8.41 -7.79 7.59
C PRO A 150 8.31 -7.61 9.11
N TRP A 151 7.78 -6.48 9.56
CA TRP A 151 7.56 -6.18 10.98
C TRP A 151 6.37 -6.94 11.53
N ILE A 152 5.28 -7.04 10.74
CA ILE A 152 4.11 -7.88 11.06
C ILE A 152 4.54 -9.33 11.20
N ALA A 153 5.35 -9.84 10.27
CA ALA A 153 5.91 -11.19 10.33
C ALA A 153 6.69 -11.42 11.65
N ARG A 154 7.59 -10.51 12.02
CA ARG A 154 8.34 -10.60 13.27
C ARG A 154 7.43 -10.54 14.50
N ALA A 155 6.43 -9.66 14.50
CA ALA A 155 5.48 -9.55 15.62
C ALA A 155 4.61 -10.81 15.76
N ALA A 156 4.15 -11.38 14.64
CA ALA A 156 3.39 -12.63 14.59
C ALA A 156 4.22 -13.82 15.10
N ILE A 157 5.50 -13.93 14.68
CA ILE A 157 6.45 -14.93 15.22
C ILE A 157 6.65 -14.71 16.72
N GLY A 158 6.77 -13.45 17.16
CA GLY A 158 6.87 -13.11 18.57
C GLY A 158 5.63 -13.51 19.38
N LEU A 159 4.45 -13.33 18.80
CA LEU A 159 3.20 -13.78 19.40
C LEU A 159 3.17 -15.32 19.47
N ARG A 160 3.53 -16.02 18.41
CA ARG A 160 3.67 -17.48 18.37
C ARG A 160 4.61 -18.01 19.45
N ALA A 161 5.76 -17.35 19.66
CA ALA A 161 6.75 -17.69 20.68
C ALA A 161 6.32 -17.29 22.11
N GLY A 162 5.17 -16.64 22.31
CA GLY A 162 4.68 -16.21 23.62
C GLY A 162 5.47 -15.05 24.22
N ARG A 163 6.08 -14.21 23.40
CA ARG A 163 6.85 -13.06 23.88
C ARG A 163 5.93 -12.05 24.58
N PRO A 164 6.37 -11.42 25.66
CA PRO A 164 5.58 -10.40 26.36
C PRO A 164 5.27 -9.24 25.43
N ARG A 165 4.06 -8.68 25.54
CA ARG A 165 3.55 -7.56 24.74
C ARG A 165 3.54 -7.81 23.22
N ALA A 166 3.63 -9.07 22.76
CA ALA A 166 3.68 -9.38 21.34
C ALA A 166 2.39 -8.99 20.63
N LEU A 167 1.22 -9.13 21.27
CA LEU A 167 -0.05 -8.70 20.69
C LEU A 167 -0.11 -7.17 20.51
N ALA A 168 0.30 -6.41 21.51
CA ALA A 168 0.33 -4.95 21.38
C ALA A 168 1.29 -4.48 20.28
N ARG A 169 2.47 -5.11 20.17
CA ARG A 169 3.39 -4.85 19.05
C ARG A 169 2.78 -5.22 17.71
N LEU A 170 2.05 -6.35 17.62
CA LEU A 170 1.37 -6.76 16.40
C LEU A 170 0.32 -5.73 15.98
N VAL A 171 -0.53 -5.27 16.91
CA VAL A 171 -1.50 -4.20 16.66
C VAL A 171 -0.84 -2.98 16.06
N LEU A 172 0.23 -2.48 16.69
CA LEU A 172 0.91 -1.26 16.23
C LEU A 172 1.54 -1.38 14.83
N VAL A 173 2.13 -2.55 14.52
CA VAL A 173 2.74 -2.73 13.19
C VAL A 173 1.70 -3.08 12.12
N CYS A 174 0.51 -3.58 12.50
CA CYS A 174 -0.60 -3.80 11.58
C CYS A 174 -1.40 -2.51 11.29
N ALA A 175 -1.36 -1.53 12.20
CA ALA A 175 -2.15 -0.30 12.05
C ALA A 175 -1.93 0.43 10.71
N PRO A 176 -0.70 0.68 10.23
CA PRO A 176 -0.49 1.30 8.92
C PRO A 176 -1.04 0.47 7.75
N ALA A 177 -0.95 -0.86 7.83
CA ALA A 177 -1.47 -1.75 6.79
C ALA A 177 -3.01 -1.77 6.78
N ALA A 178 -3.64 -1.69 7.94
CA ALA A 178 -5.10 -1.74 8.08
C ALA A 178 -5.82 -0.46 7.60
N LEU A 179 -5.07 0.61 7.29
CA LEU A 179 -5.63 1.85 6.73
C LEU A 179 -6.23 1.68 5.32
N THR A 180 -5.98 0.54 4.66
CA THR A 180 -6.56 0.22 3.37
C THR A 180 -7.06 -1.22 3.33
N PRO A 181 -8.12 -1.52 2.54
CA PRO A 181 -8.65 -2.88 2.41
C PRO A 181 -7.59 -3.90 1.99
N THR A 182 -6.84 -3.62 0.92
CA THR A 182 -5.78 -4.52 0.45
C THR A 182 -4.66 -4.68 1.47
N GLY A 183 -4.27 -3.60 2.13
CA GLY A 183 -3.24 -3.64 3.17
C GLY A 183 -3.65 -4.51 4.36
N ALA A 184 -4.90 -4.42 4.81
CA ALA A 184 -5.44 -5.28 5.87
C ALA A 184 -5.43 -6.75 5.48
N LEU A 185 -5.80 -7.09 4.23
CA LEU A 185 -5.75 -8.47 3.73
C LEU A 185 -4.31 -9.00 3.66
N LEU A 186 -3.36 -8.18 3.21
CA LEU A 186 -1.93 -8.53 3.21
C LEU A 186 -1.43 -8.80 4.64
N ALA A 187 -1.78 -7.93 5.60
CA ALA A 187 -1.43 -8.11 7.01
C ALA A 187 -2.07 -9.38 7.59
N LEU A 188 -3.36 -9.61 7.29
CA LEU A 188 -4.10 -10.79 7.76
C LEU A 188 -3.45 -12.09 7.29
N GLY A 189 -3.05 -12.17 6.00
CA GLY A 189 -2.36 -13.35 5.47
C GLY A 189 -1.06 -13.66 6.21
N VAL A 190 -0.22 -12.64 6.46
CA VAL A 190 1.02 -12.80 7.24
C VAL A 190 0.74 -13.25 8.67
N VAL A 191 -0.26 -12.65 9.32
CA VAL A 191 -0.64 -12.96 10.70
C VAL A 191 -1.15 -14.38 10.83
N VAL A 192 -2.06 -14.80 9.95
CA VAL A 192 -2.63 -16.17 9.94
C VAL A 192 -1.53 -17.21 9.68
N ALA A 193 -0.63 -16.95 8.75
CA ALA A 193 0.46 -17.85 8.44
C ALA A 193 1.47 -18.02 9.60
N LEU A 194 1.81 -16.92 10.30
CA LEU A 194 2.98 -16.90 11.19
C LEU A 194 2.66 -16.87 12.70
N ALA A 195 1.46 -16.45 13.12
CA ALA A 195 1.11 -16.37 14.55
C ALA A 195 0.93 -17.74 15.24
N GLY A 196 0.90 -18.81 14.45
CA GLY A 196 0.65 -20.17 14.93
C GLY A 196 -0.85 -20.43 15.19
N ARG A 197 -1.29 -21.69 14.98
CA ARG A 197 -2.71 -22.07 15.00
C ARG A 197 -3.46 -21.63 16.26
N ALA A 198 -2.81 -21.76 17.44
CA ALA A 198 -3.43 -21.40 18.73
C ALA A 198 -3.70 -19.90 18.91
N ARG A 199 -3.02 -19.04 18.15
CA ARG A 199 -3.09 -17.58 18.29
C ARG A 199 -3.53 -16.85 17.02
N ALA A 200 -3.68 -17.58 15.91
CA ALA A 200 -4.06 -17.01 14.61
C ALA A 200 -5.42 -16.31 14.68
N ALA A 201 -6.40 -16.88 15.40
CA ALA A 201 -7.72 -16.26 15.56
C ALA A 201 -7.61 -14.92 16.32
N LEU A 202 -6.92 -14.88 17.46
CA LEU A 202 -6.70 -13.66 18.25
C LEU A 202 -5.97 -12.59 17.44
N ALA A 203 -4.93 -12.99 16.73
CA ALA A 203 -4.12 -12.08 15.93
C ALA A 203 -4.91 -11.57 14.71
N GLY A 204 -5.69 -12.44 14.06
CA GLY A 204 -6.58 -12.09 12.96
C GLY A 204 -7.70 -11.13 13.40
N SER A 205 -8.31 -11.38 14.56
CA SER A 205 -9.32 -10.48 15.13
C SER A 205 -8.77 -9.08 15.36
N ALA A 206 -7.51 -8.95 15.81
CA ALA A 206 -6.88 -7.64 15.97
C ALA A 206 -6.77 -6.88 14.63
N VAL A 207 -6.42 -7.57 13.54
CA VAL A 207 -6.39 -6.95 12.19
C VAL A 207 -7.80 -6.56 11.73
N VAL A 208 -8.80 -7.41 11.96
CA VAL A 208 -10.19 -7.11 11.62
C VAL A 208 -10.72 -5.89 12.39
N VAL A 209 -10.41 -5.77 13.69
CA VAL A 209 -10.81 -4.60 14.49
C VAL A 209 -10.18 -3.32 13.94
N LEU A 210 -8.90 -3.35 13.56
CA LEU A 210 -8.23 -2.21 12.92
C LEU A 210 -8.85 -1.86 11.55
N ALA A 211 -9.43 -2.83 10.85
CA ALA A 211 -10.06 -2.68 9.56
C ALA A 211 -11.54 -2.26 9.60
N LEU A 212 -12.17 -2.26 10.79
CA LEU A 212 -13.59 -1.92 10.95
C LEU A 212 -14.01 -0.61 10.28
N PRO A 213 -13.21 0.48 10.30
CA PRO A 213 -13.60 1.73 9.64
C PRO A 213 -14.03 1.55 8.19
N TRP A 214 -13.20 0.94 7.35
CA TRP A 214 -13.53 0.73 5.94
C TRP A 214 -14.53 -0.41 5.72
N ILE A 215 -14.52 -1.46 6.58
CA ILE A 215 -15.48 -2.57 6.48
C ILE A 215 -16.91 -2.04 6.71
N VAL A 216 -17.11 -1.28 7.79
CA VAL A 216 -18.43 -0.77 8.16
C VAL A 216 -18.88 0.33 7.19
N ALA A 217 -18.00 1.26 6.84
CA ALA A 217 -18.33 2.32 5.89
C ALA A 217 -18.74 1.74 4.53
N GLY A 218 -18.00 0.76 4.00
CA GLY A 218 -18.30 0.11 2.73
C GLY A 218 -19.57 -0.77 2.78
N ALA A 219 -19.74 -1.57 3.85
CA ALA A 219 -20.89 -2.47 3.99
C ALA A 219 -22.22 -1.71 4.15
N LEU A 220 -22.19 -0.50 4.73
CA LEU A 220 -23.38 0.32 4.95
C LEU A 220 -23.56 1.43 3.89
N HIS A 221 -22.71 1.48 2.86
CA HIS A 221 -22.85 2.47 1.80
C HIS A 221 -24.02 2.12 0.87
N PRO A 222 -24.95 3.07 0.59
CA PRO A 222 -26.17 2.78 -0.19
C PRO A 222 -25.88 2.37 -1.65
N GLY A 223 -24.78 2.86 -2.23
CA GLY A 223 -24.35 2.58 -3.60
C GLY A 223 -23.29 1.49 -3.69
N GLY A 224 -23.14 0.66 -2.63
CA GLY A 224 -22.02 -0.29 -2.54
C GLY A 224 -22.10 -1.45 -3.50
N GLY A 225 -21.18 -1.57 -4.31
CA GLY A 225 -20.13 -2.44 -4.65
C GLY A 225 -20.29 -3.60 -5.56
N ALA A 226 -20.99 -3.54 -6.66
CA ALA A 226 -20.71 -4.49 -7.74
C ALA A 226 -19.49 -3.99 -8.53
N SER A 227 -18.36 -4.66 -8.38
CA SER A 227 -17.18 -4.40 -9.19
C SER A 227 -17.35 -4.96 -10.60
N ASP A 228 -16.87 -4.23 -11.61
CA ASP A 228 -16.88 -4.70 -13.00
C ASP A 228 -15.92 -5.90 -13.17
N PRO A 229 -16.42 -7.07 -13.63
CA PRO A 229 -15.58 -8.24 -13.88
C PRO A 229 -14.52 -8.02 -14.97
N ALA A 230 -14.76 -7.10 -15.93
CA ALA A 230 -13.77 -6.73 -16.95
C ALA A 230 -12.43 -6.27 -16.33
N GLY A 231 -12.48 -5.73 -15.10
CA GLY A 231 -11.28 -5.39 -14.34
C GLY A 231 -10.34 -6.56 -14.05
N VAL A 232 -10.82 -7.82 -14.04
CA VAL A 232 -9.96 -8.98 -13.81
C VAL A 232 -8.94 -9.14 -14.94
N ALA A 233 -9.38 -9.02 -16.18
CA ALA A 233 -8.51 -9.08 -17.35
C ALA A 233 -7.68 -7.78 -17.50
N ALA A 234 -8.29 -6.62 -17.26
CA ALA A 234 -7.64 -5.33 -17.39
C ALA A 234 -6.47 -5.15 -16.41
N PHE A 235 -6.59 -5.65 -15.17
CA PHE A 235 -5.58 -5.55 -14.12
C PHE A 235 -4.76 -6.82 -13.92
N ALA A 236 -4.81 -7.76 -14.88
CA ALA A 236 -4.00 -8.96 -14.86
C ALA A 236 -2.50 -8.64 -14.93
N ALA A 237 -1.70 -9.49 -14.30
CA ALA A 237 -0.25 -9.35 -14.32
C ALA A 237 0.29 -9.41 -15.76
N ARG A 238 1.32 -8.62 -16.07
CA ARG A 238 1.92 -8.52 -17.40
C ARG A 238 3.29 -9.14 -17.48
N ALA A 239 3.65 -9.57 -18.69
CA ALA A 239 5.03 -9.87 -19.03
C ALA A 239 5.82 -8.57 -19.20
N GLU A 240 6.97 -8.46 -18.56
CA GLU A 240 7.94 -7.38 -18.73
C GLU A 240 9.05 -7.76 -19.72
N GLY A 241 9.23 -9.06 -19.96
CA GLY A 241 10.21 -9.60 -20.87
C GLY A 241 9.81 -10.99 -21.39
N TRP A 242 10.74 -11.67 -22.07
CA TRP A 242 10.51 -12.95 -22.74
C TRP A 242 10.12 -14.11 -21.79
N GLY A 243 10.33 -13.98 -20.47
CA GLY A 243 9.93 -14.98 -19.47
C GLY A 243 8.45 -15.00 -19.13
N GLY A 244 7.64 -14.14 -19.75
CA GLY A 244 6.20 -14.06 -19.52
C GLY A 244 5.81 -13.51 -18.13
N PRO A 245 4.52 -13.53 -17.79
CA PRO A 245 4.03 -13.01 -16.51
C PRO A 245 4.62 -13.74 -15.30
N LEU A 246 4.78 -15.07 -15.38
CA LEU A 246 5.33 -15.85 -14.27
C LEU A 246 6.71 -15.38 -13.85
N LEU A 247 7.63 -15.19 -14.80
CA LEU A 247 9.00 -14.78 -14.47
C LEU A 247 9.06 -13.32 -14.03
N SER A 248 8.20 -12.45 -14.58
CA SER A 248 8.04 -11.08 -14.09
C SER A 248 7.60 -11.05 -12.62
N LEU A 249 6.59 -11.84 -12.26
CA LEU A 249 6.09 -11.96 -10.89
C LEU A 249 7.10 -12.56 -9.92
N LEU A 250 7.84 -13.61 -10.32
CA LEU A 250 8.94 -14.19 -9.53
C LEU A 250 10.06 -13.18 -9.25
N GLY A 251 10.24 -12.19 -10.13
CA GLY A 251 11.12 -11.05 -9.92
C GLY A 251 10.48 -9.89 -9.18
N THR A 252 9.27 -10.08 -8.64
CA THR A 252 8.45 -9.08 -7.94
C THR A 252 7.90 -7.94 -8.82
N GLY A 253 8.02 -8.02 -10.15
CA GLY A 253 7.44 -7.10 -11.12
C GLY A 253 6.07 -7.55 -11.64
N GLY A 254 5.73 -7.12 -12.86
CA GLY A 254 4.53 -7.59 -13.58
C GLY A 254 3.29 -6.75 -13.31
N VAL A 255 3.41 -5.46 -12.99
CA VAL A 255 2.27 -4.55 -12.84
C VAL A 255 1.48 -4.45 -14.14
N TRP A 256 0.16 -4.40 -14.04
CA TRP A 256 -0.75 -4.34 -15.20
C TRP A 256 -0.56 -3.09 -16.08
N ASN A 257 -0.15 -1.97 -15.50
CA ASN A 257 0.05 -0.70 -16.21
C ASN A 257 1.46 -0.62 -16.80
N ALA A 258 1.57 -0.72 -18.13
CA ALA A 258 2.84 -0.61 -18.84
C ALA A 258 3.60 0.69 -18.57
N GLY A 259 2.88 1.81 -18.38
CA GLY A 259 3.47 3.10 -18.06
C GLY A 259 4.08 3.17 -16.66
N ALA A 260 3.86 2.19 -15.79
CA ALA A 260 4.45 2.08 -14.46
C ALA A 260 5.60 1.07 -14.40
N VAL A 261 5.93 0.41 -15.50
CA VAL A 261 7.10 -0.50 -15.57
C VAL A 261 8.37 0.33 -15.76
N PRO A 262 9.41 0.14 -14.92
CA PRO A 262 10.73 0.74 -15.15
C PRO A 262 11.33 0.28 -16.48
N SER A 263 11.99 1.18 -17.22
CA SER A 263 12.51 0.87 -18.57
C SER A 263 13.54 -0.26 -18.59
N SER A 264 14.36 -0.38 -17.55
CA SER A 264 15.34 -1.46 -17.43
C SER A 264 14.69 -2.85 -17.39
N ARG A 265 13.46 -2.96 -16.88
CA ARG A 265 12.74 -4.23 -16.74
C ARG A 265 12.38 -4.88 -18.08
N THR A 266 12.28 -4.09 -19.15
CA THR A 266 12.01 -4.58 -20.50
C THR A 266 13.28 -5.10 -21.21
N SER A 267 14.45 -4.99 -20.58
CA SER A 267 15.72 -5.53 -21.13
C SER A 267 15.69 -7.06 -21.19
N ALA A 268 16.26 -7.62 -22.26
CA ALA A 268 16.39 -9.07 -22.45
C ALA A 268 17.21 -9.77 -21.35
N LEU A 269 18.03 -9.03 -20.58
CA LEU A 269 18.82 -9.58 -19.48
C LEU A 269 18.02 -9.75 -18.18
N MET A 270 16.93 -9.03 -17.98
CA MET A 270 16.20 -9.03 -16.70
C MET A 270 15.59 -10.38 -16.33
N PRO A 271 15.04 -11.19 -17.25
CA PRO A 271 14.63 -12.55 -16.92
C PRO A 271 15.77 -13.43 -16.38
N LEU A 272 17.00 -13.28 -16.88
CA LEU A 272 18.16 -14.01 -16.35
C LEU A 272 18.56 -13.52 -14.96
N VAL A 273 18.52 -12.21 -14.71
CA VAL A 273 18.76 -11.63 -13.39
C VAL A 273 17.73 -12.13 -12.39
N THR A 274 16.46 -12.21 -12.79
CA THR A 274 15.38 -12.79 -11.97
C THR A 274 15.66 -14.26 -11.66
N LEU A 275 16.04 -15.08 -12.64
CA LEU A 275 16.37 -16.48 -12.42
C LEU A 275 17.55 -16.65 -11.44
N LEU A 276 18.58 -15.80 -11.53
CA LEU A 276 19.70 -15.81 -10.59
C LEU A 276 19.24 -15.46 -9.17
N LEU A 277 18.37 -14.47 -9.02
CA LEU A 277 17.82 -14.09 -7.72
C LEU A 277 16.97 -15.21 -7.11
N VAL A 278 16.10 -15.83 -7.90
CA VAL A 278 15.27 -16.98 -7.48
C VAL A 278 16.16 -18.18 -7.13
N ALA A 279 17.19 -18.47 -7.92
CA ALA A 279 18.15 -19.54 -7.65
C ALA A 279 18.90 -19.29 -6.32
N LEU A 280 19.34 -18.05 -6.08
CA LEU A 280 19.97 -17.65 -4.82
C LEU A 280 19.02 -17.88 -3.64
N ALA A 281 17.77 -17.50 -3.76
CA ALA A 281 16.75 -17.73 -2.73
C ALA A 281 16.49 -19.23 -2.51
N ALA A 282 16.40 -20.02 -3.59
CA ALA A 282 16.23 -21.48 -3.52
C ALA A 282 17.40 -22.15 -2.79
N VAL A 283 18.64 -21.71 -3.02
CA VAL A 283 19.82 -22.19 -2.25
C VAL A 283 19.63 -21.93 -0.77
N GLY A 284 19.09 -20.79 -0.37
CA GLY A 284 18.79 -20.46 1.02
C GLY A 284 17.79 -21.42 1.66
N TRP A 285 16.70 -21.71 0.96
CA TRP A 285 15.62 -22.58 1.42
C TRP A 285 15.92 -24.08 1.31
N ALA A 286 16.95 -24.50 0.58
CA ALA A 286 17.28 -25.91 0.37
C ALA A 286 17.74 -26.64 1.67
N ARG A 287 17.96 -25.97 2.79
CA ARG A 287 18.24 -26.60 4.08
C ARG A 287 16.94 -26.89 4.82
N ARG A 288 16.75 -28.14 5.29
CA ARG A 288 15.60 -28.52 6.11
C ARG A 288 15.43 -27.67 7.39
N SER A 289 16.52 -27.13 7.93
CA SER A 289 16.46 -26.22 9.08
C SER A 289 15.80 -24.88 8.76
N ALA A 290 15.97 -24.36 7.54
CA ALA A 290 15.33 -23.14 7.09
C ALA A 290 13.80 -23.27 6.97
N LEU A 291 13.31 -24.48 6.70
CA LEU A 291 11.88 -24.78 6.57
C LEU A 291 11.17 -25.00 7.92
N ARG A 292 11.92 -25.04 9.02
CA ARG A 292 11.33 -25.23 10.36
C ARG A 292 10.71 -23.93 10.89
N GLY A 293 9.83 -24.09 11.88
CA GLY A 293 9.18 -22.96 12.54
C GLY A 293 8.44 -22.05 11.55
N PRO A 294 8.82 -20.78 11.42
CA PRO A 294 8.18 -19.81 10.50
C PRO A 294 8.51 -20.03 9.02
N GLY A 295 9.55 -20.77 8.66
CA GLY A 295 10.08 -20.83 7.29
C GLY A 295 9.11 -21.43 6.29
N LEU A 296 8.55 -22.64 6.56
CA LEU A 296 7.59 -23.27 5.67
C LEU A 296 6.28 -22.45 5.52
N PRO A 297 5.65 -21.95 6.60
CA PRO A 297 4.51 -21.06 6.48
C PRO A 297 4.79 -19.81 5.64
N LEU A 298 5.99 -19.23 5.72
CA LEU A 298 6.38 -18.08 4.93
C LEU A 298 6.48 -18.42 3.43
N LEU A 299 7.06 -19.57 3.09
CA LEU A 299 7.10 -20.06 1.70
C LEU A 299 5.70 -20.35 1.15
N VAL A 300 4.84 -20.98 1.95
CA VAL A 300 3.44 -21.26 1.55
C VAL A 300 2.70 -19.96 1.28
N LEU A 301 2.86 -18.95 2.14
CA LEU A 301 2.26 -17.63 1.95
C LEU A 301 2.73 -16.98 0.64
N GLY A 302 4.05 -17.04 0.35
CA GLY A 302 4.59 -16.55 -0.92
C GLY A 302 4.01 -17.28 -2.13
N GLY A 303 3.87 -18.61 -2.04
CA GLY A 303 3.23 -19.43 -3.06
C GLY A 303 1.75 -19.06 -3.30
N VAL A 304 0.99 -18.82 -2.23
CA VAL A 304 -0.39 -18.32 -2.31
C VAL A 304 -0.42 -16.96 -3.02
N GLY A 305 0.48 -16.04 -2.67
CA GLY A 305 0.60 -14.75 -3.32
C GLY A 305 0.86 -14.86 -4.82
N LEU A 306 1.77 -15.75 -5.22
CA LEU A 306 2.09 -16.02 -6.62
C LEU A 306 0.88 -16.59 -7.39
N VAL A 307 0.14 -17.54 -6.80
CA VAL A 307 -1.07 -18.12 -7.41
C VAL A 307 -2.14 -17.05 -7.61
N LEU A 308 -2.40 -16.22 -6.60
CA LEU A 308 -3.35 -15.10 -6.71
C LEU A 308 -2.91 -14.09 -7.77
N ALA A 309 -1.62 -13.79 -7.85
CA ALA A 309 -1.10 -12.86 -8.85
C ALA A 309 -1.23 -13.39 -10.28
N LEU A 310 -1.10 -14.70 -10.47
CA LEU A 310 -1.27 -15.37 -11.77
C LEU A 310 -2.73 -15.59 -12.15
N ALA A 311 -3.67 -15.53 -11.21
CA ALA A 311 -5.06 -15.94 -11.43
C ALA A 311 -5.72 -15.22 -12.62
N GLY A 312 -5.47 -13.91 -12.78
CA GLY A 312 -5.99 -13.14 -13.93
C GLY A 312 -5.34 -13.49 -15.28
N THR A 313 -4.19 -14.20 -15.30
CA THR A 313 -3.46 -14.55 -16.53
C THR A 313 -3.76 -15.95 -17.04
N VAL A 314 -4.29 -16.84 -16.20
CA VAL A 314 -4.59 -18.24 -16.53
C VAL A 314 -6.09 -18.38 -16.81
N PRO A 315 -6.52 -18.82 -18.01
CA PRO A 315 -7.91 -18.77 -18.43
C PRO A 315 -8.92 -19.30 -17.40
N GLY A 316 -8.82 -20.55 -16.97
CA GLY A 316 -9.79 -21.12 -16.01
C GLY A 316 -9.78 -20.46 -14.62
N LEU A 317 -8.63 -19.95 -14.15
CA LEU A 317 -8.55 -19.21 -12.90
C LEU A 317 -9.13 -17.79 -13.05
N ARG A 318 -8.94 -17.18 -14.22
CA ARG A 318 -9.54 -15.88 -14.54
C ARG A 318 -11.06 -15.99 -14.53
N ASP A 319 -11.65 -17.01 -15.17
CA ASP A 319 -13.10 -17.21 -15.22
C ASP A 319 -13.69 -17.38 -13.80
N LEU A 320 -13.00 -18.13 -12.94
CA LEU A 320 -13.38 -18.27 -11.53
C LEU A 320 -13.30 -16.94 -10.77
N LEU A 321 -12.28 -16.14 -11.04
CA LEU A 321 -12.12 -14.84 -10.41
C LEU A 321 -13.17 -13.83 -10.89
N GLU A 322 -13.49 -13.80 -12.18
CA GLU A 322 -14.59 -13.00 -12.74
C GLU A 322 -15.94 -13.39 -12.13
N MET A 323 -16.21 -14.71 -11.99
CA MET A 323 -17.41 -15.19 -11.32
C MET A 323 -17.47 -14.75 -9.85
N ALA A 324 -16.35 -14.81 -9.13
CA ALA A 324 -16.26 -14.33 -7.75
C ALA A 324 -16.53 -12.82 -7.66
N VAL A 325 -15.96 -12.02 -8.58
CA VAL A 325 -16.16 -10.57 -8.63
C VAL A 325 -17.60 -10.20 -8.90
N ARG A 326 -18.31 -10.98 -9.74
CA ARG A 326 -19.75 -10.78 -10.00
C ARG A 326 -20.64 -11.16 -8.81
N ALA A 327 -20.30 -12.24 -8.12
CA ALA A 327 -21.17 -12.85 -7.12
C ALA A 327 -20.94 -12.37 -5.69
N VAL A 328 -19.72 -11.91 -5.36
CA VAL A 328 -19.32 -11.61 -3.99
C VAL A 328 -18.96 -10.14 -3.84
N PRO A 329 -19.74 -9.35 -3.07
CA PRO A 329 -19.38 -7.96 -2.75
C PRO A 329 -17.97 -7.86 -2.16
N GLY A 330 -17.17 -6.93 -2.68
CA GLY A 330 -15.77 -6.74 -2.26
C GLY A 330 -14.74 -7.67 -2.93
N ALA A 331 -15.16 -8.69 -3.71
CA ALA A 331 -14.21 -9.52 -4.45
C ALA A 331 -13.44 -8.74 -5.53
N GLY A 332 -13.89 -7.55 -5.92
CA GLY A 332 -13.14 -6.59 -6.73
C GLY A 332 -11.75 -6.28 -6.17
N LEU A 333 -11.53 -6.44 -4.87
CA LEU A 333 -10.21 -6.34 -4.26
C LEU A 333 -9.21 -7.40 -4.79
N LEU A 334 -9.66 -8.44 -5.46
CA LEU A 334 -8.81 -9.48 -6.05
C LEU A 334 -8.37 -9.18 -7.49
N ARG A 335 -8.95 -8.17 -8.16
CA ARG A 335 -8.70 -7.85 -9.58
C ARG A 335 -7.25 -7.53 -9.92
N ASP A 336 -6.57 -6.69 -9.11
CA ASP A 336 -5.15 -6.36 -9.30
C ASP A 336 -4.29 -7.51 -8.76
N GLY A 337 -3.87 -8.39 -9.66
CA GLY A 337 -3.13 -9.61 -9.30
C GLY A 337 -1.76 -9.32 -8.69
N GLN A 338 -0.97 -8.42 -9.29
CA GLN A 338 0.42 -8.18 -8.88
C GLN A 338 0.56 -7.69 -7.42
N LYS A 339 -0.46 -7.08 -6.82
CA LYS A 339 -0.37 -6.65 -5.41
C LYS A 339 -0.12 -7.80 -4.42
N TRP A 340 -0.54 -9.02 -4.73
CA TRP A 340 -0.34 -10.20 -3.89
C TRP A 340 1.11 -10.69 -3.86
N ILE A 341 1.95 -10.24 -4.80
CA ILE A 341 3.39 -10.50 -4.81
C ILE A 341 4.09 -9.89 -3.59
N ALA A 342 3.45 -8.97 -2.87
CA ALA A 342 3.94 -8.52 -1.57
C ALA A 342 4.18 -9.69 -0.58
N TRP A 343 3.41 -10.79 -0.67
CA TRP A 343 3.65 -11.98 0.13
C TRP A 343 4.84 -12.81 -0.37
N GLU A 344 5.03 -12.91 -1.68
CA GLU A 344 6.16 -13.62 -2.29
C GLU A 344 7.50 -12.91 -2.03
N ALA A 345 7.51 -11.58 -2.04
CA ALA A 345 8.71 -10.79 -1.78
C ALA A 345 9.36 -11.10 -0.41
N LEU A 346 8.58 -11.54 0.59
CA LEU A 346 9.10 -11.91 1.91
C LEU A 346 10.01 -13.16 1.85
N PRO A 347 9.54 -14.33 1.38
CA PRO A 347 10.40 -15.52 1.27
C PRO A 347 11.50 -15.35 0.23
N LEU A 348 11.31 -14.58 -0.84
CA LEU A 348 12.36 -14.27 -1.79
C LEU A 348 13.52 -13.55 -1.10
N ALA A 349 13.23 -12.48 -0.36
CA ALA A 349 14.24 -11.69 0.34
C ALA A 349 14.98 -12.50 1.42
N VAL A 350 14.23 -13.19 2.28
CA VAL A 350 14.81 -14.05 3.33
C VAL A 350 15.65 -15.16 2.69
N GLY A 351 15.13 -15.82 1.66
CA GLY A 351 15.83 -16.87 0.94
C GLY A 351 17.13 -16.40 0.29
N ALA A 352 17.12 -15.23 -0.35
CA ALA A 352 18.32 -14.65 -0.96
C ALA A 352 19.40 -14.34 0.09
N GLY A 353 19.01 -13.77 1.25
CA GLY A 353 19.92 -13.56 2.37
C GLY A 353 20.52 -14.86 2.91
N LEU A 354 19.68 -15.87 3.15
CA LEU A 354 20.11 -17.20 3.59
C LEU A 354 21.01 -17.88 2.56
N GLY A 355 20.68 -17.77 1.27
CA GLY A 355 21.44 -18.31 0.16
C GLY A 355 22.84 -17.72 0.07
N THR A 356 22.95 -16.39 0.19
CA THR A 356 24.23 -15.69 0.24
C THR A 356 25.09 -16.19 1.39
N ARG A 357 24.55 -16.24 2.61
CA ARG A 357 25.24 -16.75 3.79
C ARG A 357 25.74 -18.19 3.58
N ARG A 358 24.89 -19.03 2.97
CA ARG A 358 25.24 -20.43 2.69
C ARG A 358 26.36 -20.55 1.65
N LEU A 359 26.29 -19.81 0.54
CA LEU A 359 27.33 -19.85 -0.50
C LEU A 359 28.68 -19.38 0.04
N VAL A 360 28.71 -18.28 0.78
CA VAL A 360 29.93 -17.77 1.41
C VAL A 360 30.51 -18.80 2.41
N ALA A 361 29.67 -19.44 3.21
CA ALA A 361 30.12 -20.49 4.14
C ALA A 361 30.68 -21.72 3.39
N LEU A 362 30.02 -22.20 2.33
CA LEU A 362 30.46 -23.33 1.53
C LEU A 362 31.83 -23.12 0.88
N VAL A 363 32.09 -21.91 0.39
CA VAL A 363 33.36 -21.55 -0.22
C VAL A 363 34.46 -21.51 0.83
N ARG A 364 34.19 -20.91 1.98
CA ARG A 364 35.14 -20.85 3.10
C ARG A 364 35.48 -22.24 3.64
N ASP A 365 34.47 -23.11 3.83
CA ASP A 365 34.64 -24.46 4.39
C ASP A 365 35.41 -25.40 3.43
N ARG A 366 35.47 -25.07 2.12
CA ARG A 366 36.30 -25.75 1.11
C ARG A 366 37.72 -25.21 1.02
N GLY A 367 38.12 -24.29 1.92
CA GLY A 367 39.48 -23.72 1.91
C GLY A 367 39.76 -22.75 0.76
N ALA A 368 38.73 -22.25 0.09
CA ALA A 368 38.92 -21.25 -0.97
C ALA A 368 39.43 -19.92 -0.39
N VAL A 369 40.12 -19.16 -1.23
CA VAL A 369 40.64 -17.85 -0.83
C VAL A 369 39.55 -16.92 -0.34
N PRO A 370 39.73 -16.13 0.74
CA PRO A 370 38.72 -15.23 1.29
C PRO A 370 38.10 -14.27 0.27
N ALA A 371 38.89 -13.89 -0.77
CA ALA A 371 38.42 -13.05 -1.86
C ALA A 371 37.21 -13.60 -2.61
N LEU A 372 37.14 -14.94 -2.80
CA LEU A 372 35.97 -15.56 -3.47
C LEU A 372 34.69 -15.42 -2.63
N GLY A 373 34.79 -15.58 -1.32
CA GLY A 373 33.66 -15.32 -0.41
C GLY A 373 33.19 -13.87 -0.47
N GLY A 374 34.13 -12.93 -0.52
CA GLY A 374 33.86 -11.50 -0.71
C GLY A 374 33.21 -11.19 -2.05
N ALA A 375 33.69 -11.80 -3.14
CA ALA A 375 33.12 -11.64 -4.48
C ALA A 375 31.67 -12.14 -4.56
N LEU A 376 31.38 -13.31 -3.96
CA LEU A 376 30.01 -13.85 -3.90
C LEU A 376 29.07 -12.94 -3.08
N ALA A 377 29.57 -12.41 -1.96
CA ALA A 377 28.80 -11.46 -1.15
C ALA A 377 28.52 -10.16 -1.93
N GLY A 378 29.53 -9.63 -2.62
CA GLY A 378 29.40 -8.46 -3.49
C GLY A 378 28.41 -8.68 -4.63
N ALA A 379 28.49 -9.83 -5.33
CA ALA A 379 27.56 -10.19 -6.39
C ALA A 379 26.10 -10.28 -5.87
N ALA A 380 25.90 -10.87 -4.68
CA ALA A 380 24.58 -10.96 -4.07
C ALA A 380 24.00 -9.59 -3.66
N VAL A 381 24.85 -8.62 -3.28
CA VAL A 381 24.45 -7.23 -3.02
C VAL A 381 24.11 -6.50 -4.31
N LEU A 382 24.89 -6.71 -5.37
CA LEU A 382 24.68 -6.05 -6.66
C LEU A 382 23.46 -6.59 -7.42
N LEU A 383 23.07 -7.84 -7.21
CA LEU A 383 22.00 -8.51 -7.95
C LEU A 383 20.66 -7.77 -7.89
N PRO A 384 20.11 -7.37 -6.72
CA PRO A 384 18.90 -6.57 -6.66
C PRO A 384 19.07 -5.18 -7.29
N LEU A 385 20.24 -4.56 -7.16
CA LEU A 385 20.51 -3.25 -7.77
C LEU A 385 20.47 -3.33 -9.31
N ILE A 386 21.02 -4.40 -9.88
CA ILE A 386 20.97 -4.68 -11.32
C ILE A 386 19.54 -5.04 -11.76
N ALA A 387 18.76 -5.71 -10.91
CA ALA A 387 17.39 -6.10 -11.22
C ALA A 387 16.45 -4.89 -11.43
N THR A 388 16.74 -3.74 -10.80
CA THR A 388 15.91 -2.54 -10.92
C THR A 388 16.79 -1.28 -10.77
N PRO A 389 17.71 -1.02 -11.70
CA PRO A 389 18.61 0.14 -11.60
C PRO A 389 17.85 1.46 -11.65
N ASP A 390 16.71 1.51 -12.34
CA ASP A 390 15.85 2.70 -12.44
C ASP A 390 15.26 3.16 -11.10
N LEU A 391 15.33 2.34 -10.04
CA LEU A 391 14.78 2.74 -8.74
C LEU A 391 15.55 3.91 -8.10
N ILE A 392 16.80 4.11 -8.52
CA ILE A 392 17.63 5.22 -8.07
C ILE A 392 17.01 6.58 -8.44
N TRP A 393 17.19 7.56 -7.57
CA TRP A 393 16.93 8.98 -7.80
C TRP A 393 15.51 9.29 -8.28
N GLY A 394 14.52 8.88 -7.47
CA GLY A 394 13.10 9.13 -7.75
C GLY A 394 12.56 8.25 -8.87
N VAL A 395 12.96 6.98 -8.91
CA VAL A 395 12.60 6.02 -9.96
C VAL A 395 12.97 6.59 -11.35
N GLY A 396 14.27 6.82 -11.54
CA GLY A 396 14.79 7.41 -12.80
C GLY A 396 14.33 8.85 -13.04
N GLY A 397 14.15 9.62 -11.97
CA GLY A 397 13.73 11.02 -12.06
C GLY A 397 12.22 11.22 -12.27
N ARG A 398 11.39 10.16 -12.20
CA ARG A 398 9.95 10.26 -12.45
C ARG A 398 9.15 10.78 -11.24
N LEU A 399 9.71 10.72 -10.02
CA LEU A 399 9.11 11.30 -8.81
C LEU A 399 9.58 12.74 -8.62
N GLN A 400 9.17 13.63 -9.52
CA GLN A 400 9.48 15.06 -9.47
C GLN A 400 8.38 15.80 -8.73
N PRO A 401 8.70 16.63 -7.73
CA PRO A 401 7.71 17.47 -7.08
C PRO A 401 7.37 18.69 -7.93
N VAL A 402 6.10 19.09 -7.85
CA VAL A 402 5.54 20.31 -8.49
C VAL A 402 4.79 21.13 -7.45
N ALA A 403 4.60 22.42 -7.75
CA ALA A 403 3.75 23.29 -6.95
C ALA A 403 2.34 23.32 -7.55
N TYR A 404 1.32 23.33 -6.72
CA TYR A 404 -0.04 23.59 -7.16
C TYR A 404 -0.20 25.05 -7.60
N PRO A 405 -0.96 25.33 -8.67
CA PRO A 405 -1.36 26.68 -9.03
C PRO A 405 -2.12 27.40 -7.92
N ALA A 406 -2.01 28.72 -7.88
CA ALA A 406 -2.67 29.54 -6.85
C ALA A 406 -4.20 29.47 -6.90
N ASP A 407 -4.77 29.10 -8.06
CA ASP A 407 -6.21 28.96 -8.26
C ASP A 407 -6.85 27.94 -7.31
N TRP A 408 -6.14 26.87 -7.00
CA TRP A 408 -6.60 25.86 -6.03
C TRP A 408 -6.92 26.48 -4.66
N GLN A 409 -6.06 27.37 -4.20
CA GLN A 409 -6.26 28.07 -2.93
C GLN A 409 -7.41 29.08 -3.03
N ARG A 410 -7.51 29.82 -4.14
CA ARG A 410 -8.61 30.78 -4.37
C ARG A 410 -9.98 30.09 -4.41
N VAL A 411 -10.10 28.96 -5.09
CA VAL A 411 -11.33 28.16 -5.12
C VAL A 411 -11.70 27.65 -3.73
N ARG A 412 -10.74 27.11 -2.99
CA ARG A 412 -10.97 26.67 -1.61
C ARG A 412 -11.49 27.79 -0.71
N GLU A 413 -10.87 28.98 -0.79
CA GLU A 413 -11.28 30.16 -0.01
C GLU A 413 -12.68 30.65 -0.40
N ALA A 414 -13.00 30.65 -1.69
CA ALA A 414 -14.33 30.99 -2.18
C ALA A 414 -15.39 30.01 -1.64
N LEU A 415 -15.13 28.70 -1.74
CA LEU A 415 -16.05 27.67 -1.21
C LEU A 415 -16.23 27.75 0.31
N ALA A 416 -15.17 28.10 1.05
CA ALA A 416 -15.24 28.27 2.50
C ALA A 416 -16.05 29.52 2.92
N GLY A 417 -16.06 30.57 2.10
CA GLY A 417 -16.83 31.80 2.33
C GLY A 417 -18.34 31.66 1.98
N GLU A 418 -18.70 30.60 1.27
CA GLU A 418 -20.05 30.41 0.77
C GLU A 418 -20.88 29.48 1.69
N THR A 419 -22.06 29.93 2.08
CA THR A 419 -22.98 29.20 2.96
C THR A 419 -23.99 28.34 2.23
N GLY A 420 -24.04 28.39 0.87
CA GLY A 420 -24.98 27.64 0.06
C GLY A 420 -24.75 26.12 0.16
N PRO A 421 -25.84 25.32 0.08
CA PRO A 421 -25.75 23.88 0.11
C PRO A 421 -25.15 23.31 -1.17
N GLY A 422 -24.84 22.02 -1.15
CA GLY A 422 -24.47 21.22 -2.30
C GLY A 422 -22.98 20.92 -2.39
N ASP A 423 -22.74 19.82 -3.12
CA ASP A 423 -21.42 19.28 -3.39
C ASP A 423 -20.84 19.90 -4.69
N VAL A 424 -19.61 19.59 -5.00
CA VAL A 424 -18.89 20.10 -6.16
C VAL A 424 -18.85 19.02 -7.24
N LEU A 425 -19.38 19.32 -8.42
CA LEU A 425 -19.11 18.55 -9.64
C LEU A 425 -17.78 18.99 -10.24
N VAL A 426 -16.90 18.06 -10.58
CA VAL A 426 -15.61 18.37 -11.19
C VAL A 426 -15.60 18.00 -12.67
N LEU A 427 -15.25 18.96 -13.52
CA LEU A 427 -15.18 18.80 -14.98
C LEU A 427 -13.76 19.15 -15.50
N PRO A 428 -13.29 18.51 -16.57
CA PRO A 428 -13.93 17.45 -17.36
C PRO A 428 -14.24 16.21 -16.52
N PHE A 429 -15.35 15.52 -16.78
CA PHE A 429 -15.71 14.35 -15.99
C PHE A 429 -14.75 13.18 -16.29
N GLY A 430 -14.02 12.71 -15.31
CA GLY A 430 -12.99 11.66 -15.42
C GLY A 430 -12.24 11.44 -14.12
N THR A 431 -11.66 10.24 -13.95
CA THR A 431 -10.92 9.85 -12.74
C THR A 431 -9.53 10.47 -12.66
N TYR A 432 -8.84 10.51 -13.79
CA TYR A 432 -7.47 11.02 -13.87
C TYR A 432 -7.40 12.30 -14.67
N ARG A 433 -6.42 13.13 -14.30
CA ARG A 433 -6.06 14.38 -14.95
C ARG A 433 -4.64 14.28 -15.49
N ALA A 434 -4.37 15.07 -16.53
CA ALA A 434 -3.03 15.32 -17.04
C ALA A 434 -2.92 16.84 -17.21
N PHE A 435 -2.50 17.50 -16.14
CA PHE A 435 -2.39 18.96 -16.12
C PHE A 435 -1.06 19.40 -16.74
N ASP A 436 -1.06 20.46 -17.52
CA ASP A 436 0.13 21.10 -18.10
C ASP A 436 1.11 21.59 -17.02
N TRP A 437 0.62 22.14 -15.90
CA TRP A 437 1.43 22.55 -14.75
C TRP A 437 2.09 21.36 -14.01
N ASN A 438 1.70 20.11 -14.30
CA ASN A 438 2.31 18.87 -13.80
C ASN A 438 3.01 18.07 -14.92
N ASP A 439 3.49 18.74 -15.99
CA ASP A 439 4.15 18.11 -17.14
C ASP A 439 3.32 16.97 -17.77
N ASP A 440 2.01 17.15 -17.87
CA ASP A 440 1.04 16.17 -18.40
C ASP A 440 1.11 14.79 -17.72
N ARG A 441 1.67 14.71 -16.51
CA ARG A 441 1.73 13.46 -15.76
C ARG A 441 0.34 13.07 -15.28
N PRO A 442 -0.10 11.83 -15.56
CA PRO A 442 -1.40 11.38 -15.11
C PRO A 442 -1.43 11.33 -13.57
N GLN A 443 -2.44 11.96 -12.99
CA GLN A 443 -2.70 11.95 -11.54
C GLN A 443 -4.20 11.84 -11.28
N GLN A 444 -4.59 11.30 -10.13
CA GLN A 444 -5.95 11.47 -9.64
C GLN A 444 -6.25 12.94 -9.41
N ASP A 445 -7.51 13.29 -9.58
CA ASP A 445 -8.01 14.62 -9.30
C ASP A 445 -7.79 14.99 -7.82
N PRO A 446 -7.14 16.13 -7.52
CA PRO A 446 -6.93 16.56 -6.15
C PRO A 446 -8.16 17.20 -5.51
N ALA A 447 -9.21 17.53 -6.25
CA ALA A 447 -10.38 18.27 -5.77
C ALA A 447 -11.02 17.62 -4.53
N ALA A 448 -11.20 16.30 -4.53
CA ALA A 448 -11.77 15.57 -3.42
C ALA A 448 -11.02 15.76 -2.08
N ARG A 449 -9.70 16.03 -2.12
CA ARG A 449 -8.87 16.23 -0.93
C ARG A 449 -8.59 17.71 -0.64
N TRP A 450 -8.75 18.56 -1.66
CA TRP A 450 -8.38 19.97 -1.57
C TRP A 450 -9.51 20.88 -1.08
N LEU A 451 -10.75 20.65 -1.60
CA LEU A 451 -11.79 21.68 -1.57
C LEU A 451 -12.48 21.86 -0.22
N GLY A 452 -12.41 20.91 0.70
CA GLY A 452 -13.15 20.93 1.97
C GLY A 452 -14.66 20.76 1.80
N ARG A 453 -15.11 20.41 0.59
CA ARG A 453 -16.46 19.98 0.22
C ARG A 453 -16.37 18.70 -0.57
N LEU A 454 -17.40 17.85 -0.49
CA LEU A 454 -17.44 16.63 -1.26
C LEU A 454 -17.39 16.95 -2.75
N ALA A 455 -16.44 16.34 -3.44
CA ALA A 455 -16.28 16.47 -4.88
C ALA A 455 -16.76 15.19 -5.57
N VAL A 456 -17.64 15.35 -6.55
CA VAL A 456 -18.13 14.24 -7.40
C VAL A 456 -17.35 14.28 -8.71
N ALA A 457 -16.60 13.21 -8.97
CA ALA A 457 -15.86 12.98 -10.19
C ALA A 457 -16.19 11.58 -10.72
N ASP A 458 -15.87 11.32 -11.97
CA ASP A 458 -15.98 10.00 -12.58
C ASP A 458 -15.07 8.99 -11.87
N ASP A 459 -15.47 7.73 -11.87
CA ASP A 459 -14.69 6.62 -11.33
C ASP A 459 -14.49 5.47 -12.34
N ASP A 460 -14.87 5.67 -13.60
CA ASP A 460 -14.54 4.78 -14.71
C ASP A 460 -13.04 4.80 -14.98
N LEU A 461 -12.47 3.65 -15.35
CA LEU A 461 -11.05 3.54 -15.65
C LEU A 461 -10.82 2.91 -17.04
N VAL A 462 -10.14 3.64 -17.92
CA VAL A 462 -9.75 3.12 -19.23
C VAL A 462 -8.37 2.47 -19.15
N VAL A 463 -8.30 1.17 -19.41
CA VAL A 463 -7.07 0.36 -19.35
C VAL A 463 -6.88 -0.41 -20.65
N GLY A 464 -5.84 -0.08 -21.41
CA GLY A 464 -5.54 -0.77 -22.68
C GLY A 464 -6.68 -0.70 -23.70
N GLY A 465 -7.46 0.38 -23.70
CA GLY A 465 -8.62 0.57 -24.60
C GLY A 465 -9.92 -0.10 -24.11
N VAL A 466 -9.90 -0.74 -22.92
CA VAL A 466 -11.09 -1.31 -22.28
C VAL A 466 -11.52 -0.38 -21.15
N THR A 467 -12.79 0.03 -21.13
CA THR A 467 -13.37 0.76 -20.00
C THR A 467 -13.80 -0.23 -18.93
N VAL A 468 -13.24 -0.11 -17.73
CA VAL A 468 -13.69 -0.78 -16.53
C VAL A 468 -14.63 0.18 -15.82
N ALA A 469 -15.89 -0.20 -15.73
CA ALA A 469 -16.91 0.65 -15.15
C ALA A 469 -16.65 0.94 -13.67
N GLY A 470 -16.90 2.18 -13.27
CA GLY A 470 -16.83 2.63 -11.89
C GLY A 470 -17.87 1.96 -11.00
N GLU A 471 -17.65 2.02 -9.72
CA GLU A 471 -18.52 1.41 -8.70
C GLU A 471 -19.43 2.44 -8.01
N ASP A 472 -19.20 3.76 -8.26
CA ASP A 472 -19.95 4.84 -7.63
C ASP A 472 -21.25 5.15 -8.41
N VAL A 473 -22.39 4.76 -7.82
CA VAL A 473 -23.72 5.01 -8.40
C VAL A 473 -24.02 6.51 -8.49
N ARG A 474 -23.56 7.30 -7.50
CA ARG A 474 -23.77 8.74 -7.49
C ARG A 474 -23.01 9.43 -8.63
N ALA A 475 -21.75 9.05 -8.84
CA ALA A 475 -20.95 9.58 -9.95
C ALA A 475 -21.63 9.34 -11.30
N ARG A 476 -22.13 8.11 -11.55
CA ARG A 476 -22.87 7.79 -12.78
C ARG A 476 -24.18 8.59 -12.93
N THR A 477 -24.91 8.79 -11.82
CA THR A 477 -26.16 9.58 -11.86
C THR A 477 -25.88 11.04 -12.19
N VAL A 478 -24.83 11.61 -11.60
CA VAL A 478 -24.41 13.00 -11.85
C VAL A 478 -23.84 13.14 -13.27
N ALA A 479 -23.09 12.16 -13.76
CA ALA A 479 -22.59 12.13 -15.14
C ALA A 479 -23.70 12.27 -16.19
N ALA A 480 -24.84 11.61 -15.96
CA ALA A 480 -26.00 11.68 -16.86
C ALA A 480 -26.75 13.03 -16.81
N ALA A 481 -26.41 13.92 -15.87
CA ALA A 481 -27.07 15.19 -15.65
C ALA A 481 -26.17 16.42 -15.93
N THR A 482 -24.97 16.23 -16.45
CA THR A 482 -23.98 17.32 -16.63
C THR A 482 -24.46 18.46 -17.52
N ASP A 483 -25.40 18.19 -18.46
CA ASP A 483 -25.95 19.16 -19.37
C ASP A 483 -27.23 19.86 -18.84
N ASP A 484 -27.73 19.47 -17.66
CA ASP A 484 -28.95 19.99 -17.05
C ASP A 484 -28.66 20.54 -15.62
N PRO A 485 -28.41 21.87 -15.50
CA PRO A 485 -28.17 22.51 -14.20
C PRO A 485 -29.32 22.32 -13.20
N ALA A 486 -30.59 22.22 -13.66
CA ALA A 486 -31.70 21.99 -12.77
C ALA A 486 -31.72 20.54 -12.22
N ALA A 487 -31.29 19.57 -13.04
CA ALA A 487 -31.08 18.21 -12.58
C ALA A 487 -29.90 18.13 -11.59
N LEU A 488 -28.79 18.81 -11.86
CA LEU A 488 -27.66 18.92 -10.94
C LEU A 488 -28.10 19.48 -9.59
N ALA A 489 -28.90 20.58 -9.58
CA ALA A 489 -29.42 21.16 -8.35
C ALA A 489 -30.21 20.15 -7.52
N ARG A 490 -31.15 19.39 -8.15
CA ARG A 490 -31.92 18.33 -7.50
C ARG A 490 -31.06 17.17 -6.96
N LEU A 491 -29.91 16.90 -7.60
CA LEU A 491 -28.95 15.88 -7.14
C LEU A 491 -28.03 16.38 -6.01
N GLY A 492 -28.24 17.59 -5.53
CA GLY A 492 -27.45 18.19 -4.47
C GLY A 492 -26.07 18.69 -4.93
N ILE A 493 -25.92 19.02 -6.21
CA ILE A 493 -24.73 19.68 -6.74
C ILE A 493 -24.96 21.20 -6.69
N GLY A 494 -24.19 21.89 -5.83
CA GLY A 494 -24.27 23.33 -5.66
C GLY A 494 -23.21 24.12 -6.43
N TRP A 495 -22.20 23.39 -6.92
CA TRP A 495 -21.01 24.00 -7.53
C TRP A 495 -20.51 23.14 -8.67
N VAL A 496 -19.95 23.79 -9.69
CA VAL A 496 -19.21 23.12 -10.77
C VAL A 496 -17.81 23.73 -10.80
N LEU A 497 -16.81 22.88 -10.58
CA LEU A 497 -15.40 23.21 -10.77
C LEU A 497 -15.01 22.78 -12.17
N VAL A 498 -14.55 23.72 -12.97
CA VAL A 498 -13.97 23.46 -14.29
C VAL A 498 -12.46 23.56 -14.20
N GLU A 499 -11.79 22.45 -14.46
CA GLU A 499 -10.34 22.36 -14.49
C GLU A 499 -9.84 22.56 -15.92
N ARG A 500 -9.00 23.57 -16.10
CA ARG A 500 -8.39 23.92 -17.39
C ARG A 500 -7.02 23.24 -17.54
N GLY A 501 -6.46 23.25 -18.75
CA GLY A 501 -5.13 22.66 -18.99
C GLY A 501 -5.08 21.16 -18.77
N THR A 502 -6.21 20.44 -18.89
CA THR A 502 -6.27 18.98 -18.80
C THR A 502 -7.13 18.40 -19.92
N VAL A 503 -6.81 17.17 -20.33
CA VAL A 503 -7.53 16.45 -21.38
C VAL A 503 -8.82 15.86 -20.81
N GLY A 504 -9.92 15.98 -21.58
CA GLY A 504 -11.20 15.39 -21.20
C GLY A 504 -12.33 15.77 -22.17
N PRO A 505 -13.57 15.33 -21.92
CA PRO A 505 -14.74 15.78 -22.68
C PRO A 505 -14.91 17.31 -22.60
N PRO A 506 -15.47 17.95 -23.64
CA PRO A 506 -15.73 19.39 -23.59
C PRO A 506 -16.71 19.73 -22.46
N VAL A 507 -16.51 20.90 -21.84
CA VAL A 507 -17.41 21.40 -20.81
C VAL A 507 -18.74 21.81 -21.47
N PRO A 508 -19.89 21.33 -20.94
CA PRO A 508 -21.21 21.68 -21.51
C PRO A 508 -21.46 23.18 -21.49
N GLU A 509 -22.10 23.71 -22.55
CA GLU A 509 -22.49 25.13 -22.63
C GLU A 509 -23.41 25.55 -21.47
N ALA A 510 -24.29 24.65 -21.02
CA ALA A 510 -25.17 24.87 -19.88
C ALA A 510 -24.38 25.19 -18.59
N VAL A 511 -23.19 24.62 -18.42
CA VAL A 511 -22.30 24.90 -17.27
C VAL A 511 -21.60 26.24 -17.42
N THR A 512 -21.09 26.55 -18.62
CA THR A 512 -20.42 27.85 -18.88
C THR A 512 -21.37 29.04 -18.80
N ALA A 513 -22.68 28.84 -18.92
CA ALA A 513 -23.72 29.83 -18.72
C ALA A 513 -24.07 30.08 -17.24
N LEU A 514 -23.59 29.23 -16.30
CA LEU A 514 -23.83 29.40 -14.87
C LEU A 514 -23.08 30.61 -14.29
N PRO A 515 -23.58 31.21 -13.18
CA PRO A 515 -22.87 32.30 -12.50
C PRO A 515 -21.45 31.92 -12.13
N LEU A 516 -20.49 32.66 -12.66
CA LEU A 516 -19.06 32.48 -12.38
C LEU A 516 -18.70 33.14 -11.05
N VAL A 517 -18.08 32.39 -10.14
CA VAL A 517 -17.66 32.82 -8.79
C VAL A 517 -16.15 33.05 -8.75
N VAL A 518 -15.38 32.15 -9.33
CA VAL A 518 -13.93 32.30 -9.46
C VAL A 518 -13.55 32.15 -10.92
N ALA A 519 -12.87 33.14 -11.48
CA ALA A 519 -12.27 33.12 -12.80
C ALA A 519 -10.74 33.01 -12.64
N GLY A 520 -10.20 31.82 -12.82
CA GLY A 520 -8.78 31.56 -12.78
C GLY A 520 -8.20 31.15 -14.14
N GLN A 521 -6.88 31.07 -14.22
CA GLN A 521 -6.20 30.55 -15.40
C GLN A 521 -6.36 29.02 -15.48
N ASP A 522 -6.20 28.36 -14.33
CA ASP A 522 -6.21 26.90 -14.21
C ASP A 522 -7.58 26.35 -13.79
N LEU A 523 -8.35 27.13 -13.00
CA LEU A 523 -9.63 26.71 -12.44
C LEU A 523 -10.70 27.79 -12.61
N GLU A 524 -11.94 27.34 -12.92
CA GLU A 524 -13.14 28.16 -12.83
C GLU A 524 -14.14 27.50 -11.89
N LEU A 525 -14.76 28.32 -11.02
CA LEU A 525 -15.82 27.87 -10.13
C LEU A 525 -17.14 28.52 -10.52
N HIS A 526 -18.13 27.71 -10.84
CA HIS A 526 -19.47 28.15 -11.16
C HIS A 526 -20.45 27.74 -10.05
N ARG A 527 -21.48 28.56 -9.83
CA ARG A 527 -22.56 28.26 -8.89
C ARG A 527 -23.75 27.66 -9.60
N VAL A 528 -24.29 26.57 -9.05
CA VAL A 528 -25.58 26.00 -9.48
C VAL A 528 -26.66 26.65 -8.60
N PRO A 529 -27.60 27.43 -9.20
CA PRO A 529 -28.71 28.04 -8.45
C PRO A 529 -29.66 26.98 -7.88
N ASP A 530 -30.32 27.33 -6.79
CA ASP A 530 -31.39 26.55 -6.17
C ASP A 530 -30.99 25.08 -5.84
N ALA A 531 -29.71 24.85 -5.54
CA ALA A 531 -29.22 23.52 -5.21
C ALA A 531 -29.87 23.00 -3.92
N GLU A 532 -30.34 21.76 -3.98
CA GLU A 532 -30.84 21.04 -2.82
C GLU A 532 -29.68 20.56 -1.95
N PRO A 533 -29.91 20.34 -0.64
CA PRO A 533 -28.89 19.70 0.21
C PRO A 533 -28.53 18.31 -0.30
N ALA A 534 -27.24 17.99 -0.32
CA ALA A 534 -26.78 16.65 -0.66
C ALA A 534 -27.34 15.59 0.29
N PRO A 535 -27.56 14.35 -0.16
CA PRO A 535 -28.06 13.26 0.68
C PRO A 535 -27.18 13.04 1.91
N SER A 536 -27.76 13.04 3.10
CA SER A 536 -27.07 12.80 4.35
C SER A 536 -27.10 11.34 4.76
N ALA A 537 -26.09 10.89 5.51
CA ALA A 537 -26.06 9.55 6.07
C ALA A 537 -27.16 9.38 7.14
N SER A 538 -27.82 8.22 7.17
CA SER A 538 -28.78 7.90 8.22
C SER A 538 -28.11 7.89 9.61
N PRO A 539 -28.86 8.23 10.69
CA PRO A 539 -28.30 8.21 12.05
C PRO A 539 -27.67 6.86 12.43
N GLY A 540 -28.28 5.75 12.01
CA GLY A 540 -27.72 4.41 12.26
C GLY A 540 -26.39 4.19 11.58
N ARG A 541 -26.21 4.66 10.32
CA ARG A 541 -24.93 4.61 9.60
C ARG A 541 -23.87 5.47 10.31
N VAL A 542 -24.23 6.67 10.74
CA VAL A 542 -23.32 7.57 11.48
C VAL A 542 -22.82 6.89 12.75
N ILE A 543 -23.72 6.36 13.58
CA ILE A 543 -23.35 5.68 14.83
C ILE A 543 -22.43 4.49 14.55
N ALA A 544 -22.77 3.62 13.59
CA ALA A 544 -21.97 2.44 13.27
C ALA A 544 -20.56 2.79 12.80
N VAL A 545 -20.42 3.78 11.90
CA VAL A 545 -19.12 4.22 11.36
C VAL A 545 -18.29 4.89 12.45
N VAL A 546 -18.86 5.76 13.28
CA VAL A 546 -18.16 6.40 14.41
C VAL A 546 -17.65 5.35 15.40
N LEU A 547 -18.50 4.37 15.75
CA LEU A 547 -18.09 3.27 16.64
C LEU A 547 -16.95 2.44 16.03
N ALA A 548 -16.99 2.17 14.72
CA ALA A 548 -15.91 1.45 14.04
C ALA A 548 -14.57 2.19 14.13
N HIS A 549 -14.57 3.51 13.91
CA HIS A 549 -13.36 4.35 14.08
C HIS A 549 -12.89 4.38 15.54
N ALA A 550 -13.82 4.52 16.50
CA ALA A 550 -13.50 4.53 17.91
C ALA A 550 -12.87 3.20 18.38
N TRP A 551 -13.38 2.05 17.91
CA TRP A 551 -12.80 0.74 18.19
C TRP A 551 -11.40 0.58 17.63
N ALA A 552 -11.18 0.95 16.38
CA ALA A 552 -9.86 0.90 15.75
C ALA A 552 -8.85 1.79 16.50
N LEU A 553 -9.21 3.05 16.74
CA LEU A 553 -8.36 4.00 17.47
C LEU A 553 -8.09 3.54 18.90
N GLY A 554 -9.13 3.11 19.63
CA GLY A 554 -9.01 2.60 21.00
C GLY A 554 -8.08 1.38 21.09
N THR A 555 -8.09 0.51 20.07
CA THR A 555 -7.19 -0.64 19.98
C THR A 555 -5.73 -0.20 19.82
N VAL A 556 -5.46 0.79 18.98
CA VAL A 556 -4.09 1.36 18.81
C VAL A 556 -3.62 2.05 20.08
N VAL A 557 -4.46 2.92 20.67
CA VAL A 557 -4.14 3.62 21.92
C VAL A 557 -3.90 2.63 23.07
N GLY A 558 -4.78 1.63 23.22
CA GLY A 558 -4.61 0.59 24.23
C GLY A 558 -3.32 -0.21 24.05
N ALA A 559 -2.93 -0.52 22.81
CA ALA A 559 -1.66 -1.18 22.52
C ALA A 559 -0.44 -0.29 22.86
N LEU A 560 -0.50 1.01 22.57
CA LEU A 560 0.54 1.97 22.94
C LEU A 560 0.68 2.07 24.47
N LEU A 561 -0.41 2.25 25.19
CA LEU A 561 -0.41 2.32 26.64
C LEU A 561 0.15 1.02 27.24
N TRP A 562 -0.23 -0.14 26.72
CA TRP A 562 0.30 -1.42 27.21
C TRP A 562 1.81 -1.53 27.05
N ILE A 563 2.38 -1.01 25.97
CA ILE A 563 3.84 -1.04 25.77
C ILE A 563 4.56 -0.07 26.70
N THR A 564 3.98 1.11 26.97
CA THR A 564 4.66 2.19 27.67
C THR A 564 4.51 2.11 29.19
N THR A 565 3.34 1.70 29.71
CA THR A 565 3.00 1.84 31.13
C THR A 565 3.34 0.64 32.01
N LEU A 566 3.42 -0.58 31.45
CA LEU A 566 3.73 -1.75 32.28
C LEU A 566 5.24 -2.01 32.37
N PRO A 567 5.83 -2.13 33.58
CA PRO A 567 7.23 -2.51 33.71
C PRO A 567 7.50 -3.90 33.14
N SER A 568 8.69 -4.10 32.60
CA SER A 568 9.13 -5.34 31.93
C SER A 568 9.25 -6.57 32.88
N THR A 569 8.85 -6.48 34.13
CA THR A 569 9.06 -7.45 35.21
C THR A 569 7.80 -8.19 35.65
N VAL A 570 7.05 -8.76 34.73
CA VAL A 570 6.19 -9.90 35.10
C VAL A 570 6.74 -11.14 34.41
N THR A 571 7.87 -11.61 34.90
CA THR A 571 8.28 -13.02 34.78
C THR A 571 7.26 -13.84 35.58
N LEU A 572 6.26 -14.41 34.87
CA LEU A 572 5.51 -15.52 35.43
C LEU A 572 6.53 -16.63 35.77
N ARG A 573 6.99 -16.65 37.01
CA ARG A 573 7.73 -17.81 37.58
C ARG A 573 6.81 -19.02 37.37
N ARG A 574 7.10 -19.84 36.36
CA ARG A 574 6.62 -21.22 36.33
C ARG A 574 7.10 -21.86 37.63
N ARG A 575 6.19 -22.15 38.56
CA ARG A 575 6.47 -23.01 39.72
C ARG A 575 7.02 -24.33 39.18
N PRO A 576 8.22 -24.79 39.61
CA PRO A 576 8.68 -26.13 39.27
C PRO A 576 7.70 -27.12 39.88
N LEU A 577 7.10 -27.99 39.04
CA LEU A 577 6.38 -29.16 39.52
C LEU A 577 7.35 -29.98 40.37
N ARG A 578 7.15 -30.00 41.69
CA ARG A 578 7.83 -30.90 42.59
C ARG A 578 7.55 -32.33 42.10
N LYS A 579 8.60 -32.99 41.61
CA LYS A 579 8.60 -34.46 41.48
C LYS A 579 8.34 -35.02 42.88
N ARG A 580 7.20 -35.68 43.11
CA ARG A 580 7.01 -36.59 44.24
C ARG A 580 7.95 -37.79 44.01
N VAL A 581 8.87 -37.96 44.89
CA VAL A 581 9.63 -39.21 45.05
C VAL A 581 8.69 -40.19 45.71
N PRO A 582 8.47 -41.40 45.20
CA PRO A 582 7.76 -42.44 45.91
C PRO A 582 8.72 -43.05 46.98
N GLU A 583 8.23 -43.18 48.18
CA GLU A 583 8.82 -44.06 49.20
C GLU A 583 8.63 -45.53 48.86
#